data_a7a6f1235616ce75d5cd566a08fbd180
#
_entry.id   a7a6f1235616ce75d5cd566a08fbd180
#
_cell.length_a   1.000
_cell.length_b   1.000
_cell.length_c   1.000
_cell.angle_alpha   90.00
_cell.angle_beta   90.00
_cell.angle_gamma   90.00
#
_symmetry.space_group_name_H-M   'P 1'
#
loop_
_entity.id
_entity.type
_entity.pdbx_description
1 polymer ?
#
loop_
_entity_poly.entity_id
_entity_poly.type
_entity_poly.pdbx_seq_one_letter_code
_entity_poly.pdbx_strand_id
1 'polypeptide(L)'
;MKKIVKFALVLLTTLGLTLGATTTSFSKVEGDTIILGAAVSLTGKYSTNGKHTQNGYNLAVKRINEMGGVKVGGKTYKFDIIYYDDESNSGRAAQLAERLIKQDGVKYMLGPYSSGLTKAIAPITEENKIPMVEANGASRSLFTKGYKYLFAVLSPANQYLEVAIDLAVEKNGGKGVKIAMAFEQDAFSQDVRLGVVDAAERTGSEIIIDDKLPKELNDMAATLAKVKATNPDVLVVSGHSKGALTAIRQISEMQVDIPMLAM
;
A
#
# COMPACT_ATOMS: atom_id res chain seq x y z
N MET A 1 39.12 11.48 -83.32
CA MET A 1 39.91 10.75 -82.31
C MET A 1 39.73 11.49 -81.02
N LYS A 2 38.96 10.96 -80.12
CA LYS A 2 39.00 11.08 -78.62
C LYS A 2 37.76 10.43 -78.07
N LYS A 3 37.91 9.21 -77.51
CA LYS A 3 36.82 8.47 -76.90
C LYS A 3 36.48 9.13 -75.54
N ILE A 4 35.24 9.53 -75.37
CA ILE A 4 34.68 9.99 -74.12
C ILE A 4 34.02 8.79 -73.46
N VAL A 5 34.66 8.32 -72.40
CA VAL A 5 34.11 7.27 -71.52
C VAL A 5 33.09 7.92 -70.61
N LYS A 6 31.81 7.56 -70.74
CA LYS A 6 30.77 7.97 -69.81
C LYS A 6 30.78 7.03 -68.59
N PHE A 7 31.19 7.53 -67.46
CA PHE A 7 30.98 6.87 -66.18
C PHE A 7 29.52 7.04 -65.75
N ALA A 8 28.75 5.98 -65.76
CA ALA A 8 27.43 5.97 -65.16
C ALA A 8 27.60 5.67 -63.66
N LEU A 9 27.39 6.68 -62.84
CA LEU A 9 27.35 6.55 -61.41
C LEU A 9 25.98 5.98 -61.02
N VAL A 10 25.94 4.68 -60.68
CA VAL A 10 24.76 4.04 -60.15
C VAL A 10 24.71 4.38 -58.65
N LEU A 11 23.84 5.33 -58.31
CA LEU A 11 23.55 5.65 -56.90
C LEU A 11 22.61 4.57 -56.33
N LEU A 12 23.16 3.59 -55.62
CA LEU A 12 22.39 2.61 -54.85
C LEU A 12 21.89 3.32 -53.58
N THR A 13 20.66 3.82 -53.62
CA THR A 13 19.93 4.25 -52.44
C THR A 13 19.51 2.99 -51.68
N THR A 14 20.35 2.57 -50.71
CA THR A 14 19.94 1.61 -49.69
C THR A 14 18.94 2.29 -48.78
N LEU A 15 17.65 2.11 -49.08
CA LEU A 15 16.56 2.41 -48.16
C LEU A 15 16.66 1.45 -46.98
N GLY A 16 17.33 1.87 -45.95
CA GLY A 16 17.39 1.13 -44.67
C GLY A 16 15.99 1.11 -44.06
N LEU A 17 15.24 0.02 -44.29
CA LEU A 17 14.10 -0.31 -43.46
C LEU A 17 14.67 -0.60 -42.05
N THR A 18 14.69 0.41 -41.21
CA THR A 18 14.76 0.17 -39.77
C THR A 18 13.42 -0.42 -39.36
N LEU A 19 13.33 -1.77 -39.40
CA LEU A 19 12.31 -2.47 -38.62
C LEU A 19 12.60 -2.06 -37.17
N GLY A 20 11.83 -1.10 -36.67
CA GLY A 20 11.73 -0.83 -35.26
C GLY A 20 11.24 -2.13 -34.60
N ALA A 21 12.18 -2.94 -34.12
CA ALA A 21 11.85 -4.02 -33.23
C ALA A 21 11.16 -3.39 -32.01
N THR A 22 9.83 -3.32 -32.06
CA THR A 22 9.05 -3.14 -30.83
C THR A 22 9.39 -4.33 -29.98
N THR A 23 10.33 -4.15 -29.07
CA THR A 23 10.56 -5.12 -27.99
C THR A 23 9.26 -5.15 -27.19
N THR A 24 8.39 -6.07 -27.56
CA THR A 24 7.27 -6.43 -26.69
C THR A 24 7.91 -6.95 -25.42
N SER A 25 7.90 -6.11 -24.40
CA SER A 25 8.38 -6.48 -23.08
C SER A 25 7.43 -7.52 -22.52
N PHE A 26 7.73 -8.78 -22.80
CA PHE A 26 6.96 -9.88 -22.23
C PHE A 26 7.18 -9.92 -20.72
N SER A 27 6.11 -10.20 -19.97
CA SER A 27 6.19 -10.59 -18.57
C SER A 27 7.25 -11.69 -18.40
N LYS A 28 7.94 -11.71 -17.25
CA LYS A 28 8.79 -12.86 -16.94
C LYS A 28 7.90 -14.09 -16.87
N VAL A 29 8.03 -14.94 -17.88
CA VAL A 29 7.29 -16.19 -18.01
C VAL A 29 8.32 -17.31 -18.07
N GLU A 30 8.25 -18.23 -17.13
CA GLU A 30 9.08 -19.44 -17.09
C GLU A 30 8.18 -20.63 -17.48
N GLY A 31 8.33 -21.10 -18.72
CA GLY A 31 7.45 -22.13 -19.26
C GLY A 31 6.01 -21.62 -19.43
N ASP A 32 5.11 -22.10 -18.58
CA ASP A 32 3.70 -21.71 -18.48
C ASP A 32 3.38 -20.91 -17.20
N THR A 33 4.41 -20.38 -16.51
CA THR A 33 4.25 -19.67 -15.22
C THR A 33 4.61 -18.21 -15.37
N ILE A 34 3.68 -17.33 -15.01
CA ILE A 34 3.87 -15.87 -14.89
C ILE A 34 4.43 -15.58 -13.51
N ILE A 35 5.61 -14.94 -13.46
CA ILE A 35 6.28 -14.60 -12.22
C ILE A 35 5.88 -13.18 -11.77
N LEU A 36 5.31 -13.09 -10.58
CA LEU A 36 5.00 -11.83 -9.89
C LEU A 36 6.17 -11.43 -9.00
N GLY A 37 6.29 -10.16 -8.66
CA GLY A 37 7.29 -9.66 -7.72
C GLY A 37 6.65 -9.03 -6.48
N ALA A 38 7.23 -9.27 -5.31
CA ALA A 38 6.79 -8.65 -4.07
C ALA A 38 7.98 -8.36 -3.13
N ALA A 39 8.14 -7.10 -2.75
CA ALA A 39 8.95 -6.72 -1.60
C ALA A 39 8.03 -6.59 -0.40
N VAL A 40 8.20 -7.41 0.63
CA VAL A 40 7.32 -7.47 1.80
C VAL A 40 8.13 -7.50 3.09
N SER A 41 7.59 -6.95 4.16
CA SER A 41 8.26 -6.89 5.47
C SER A 41 8.21 -8.25 6.17
N LEU A 42 9.19 -9.10 5.93
CA LEU A 42 9.30 -10.40 6.64
C LEU A 42 10.04 -10.24 7.98
N THR A 43 10.82 -9.17 8.11
CA THR A 43 11.49 -8.76 9.35
C THR A 43 11.20 -7.29 9.67
N GLY A 44 11.69 -6.81 10.82
CA GLY A 44 11.46 -5.44 11.29
C GLY A 44 10.07 -5.23 11.91
N LYS A 45 9.68 -3.96 12.07
CA LYS A 45 8.48 -3.54 12.82
C LYS A 45 7.15 -4.01 12.22
N TYR A 46 7.11 -4.25 10.94
CA TYR A 46 5.93 -4.72 10.21
C TYR A 46 5.93 -6.22 9.93
N SER A 47 6.85 -6.99 10.54
CA SER A 47 7.04 -8.41 10.20
C SER A 47 5.78 -9.27 10.38
N THR A 48 4.98 -9.02 11.41
CA THR A 48 3.71 -9.73 11.63
C THR A 48 2.74 -9.46 10.47
N ASN A 49 2.54 -8.21 10.11
CA ASN A 49 1.64 -7.82 9.04
C ASN A 49 2.19 -8.24 7.66
N GLY A 50 3.50 -8.11 7.43
CA GLY A 50 4.14 -8.56 6.20
C GLY A 50 4.02 -10.07 5.98
N LYS A 51 4.11 -10.89 7.04
CA LYS A 51 3.84 -12.33 6.95
C LYS A 51 2.39 -12.62 6.62
N HIS A 52 1.43 -11.86 7.18
CA HIS A 52 0.02 -12.00 6.81
C HIS A 52 -0.21 -11.63 5.34
N THR A 53 0.44 -10.56 4.87
CA THR A 53 0.43 -10.16 3.44
C THR A 53 0.96 -11.29 2.56
N GLN A 54 2.13 -11.84 2.86
CA GLN A 54 2.71 -12.97 2.15
C GLN A 54 1.77 -14.19 2.12
N ASN A 55 1.18 -14.54 3.27
CA ASN A 55 0.24 -15.65 3.36
C ASN A 55 -1.00 -15.41 2.49
N GLY A 56 -1.52 -14.18 2.44
CA GLY A 56 -2.64 -13.81 1.58
C GLY A 56 -2.30 -13.96 0.10
N TYR A 57 -1.14 -13.48 -0.32
CA TYR A 57 -0.67 -13.63 -1.70
C TYR A 57 -0.44 -15.09 -2.09
N ASN A 58 0.20 -15.87 -1.21
CA ASN A 58 0.40 -17.31 -1.43
C ASN A 58 -0.93 -18.05 -1.55
N LEU A 59 -1.90 -17.73 -0.71
CA LEU A 59 -3.24 -18.31 -0.79
C LEU A 59 -3.94 -17.97 -2.11
N ALA A 60 -3.87 -16.72 -2.54
CA ALA A 60 -4.47 -16.27 -3.80
C ALA A 60 -3.85 -17.01 -5.00
N VAL A 61 -2.51 -17.06 -5.08
CA VAL A 61 -1.79 -17.77 -6.13
C VAL A 61 -2.12 -19.26 -6.12
N LYS A 62 -2.12 -19.89 -4.95
CA LYS A 62 -2.50 -21.29 -4.80
C LYS A 62 -3.90 -21.55 -5.36
N ARG A 63 -4.90 -20.74 -4.96
CA ARG A 63 -6.30 -20.90 -5.41
C ARG A 63 -6.45 -20.70 -6.91
N ILE A 64 -5.82 -19.68 -7.49
CA ILE A 64 -5.86 -19.45 -8.94
C ILE A 64 -5.24 -20.63 -9.67
N ASN A 65 -4.11 -21.15 -9.19
CA ASN A 65 -3.43 -22.29 -9.80
C ASN A 65 -4.23 -23.60 -9.71
N GLU A 66 -4.91 -23.84 -8.58
CA GLU A 66 -5.82 -24.97 -8.38
C GLU A 66 -7.05 -24.92 -9.31
N MET A 67 -7.58 -23.71 -9.56
CA MET A 67 -8.68 -23.49 -10.51
C MET A 67 -8.25 -23.62 -11.99
N GLY A 68 -7.01 -23.97 -12.26
CA GLY A 68 -6.50 -24.17 -13.60
C GLY A 68 -5.61 -23.02 -14.11
N GLY A 69 -5.43 -21.94 -13.35
CA GLY A 69 -4.64 -20.78 -13.74
C GLY A 69 -5.44 -19.76 -14.56
N VAL A 70 -4.75 -18.88 -15.29
CA VAL A 70 -5.35 -17.83 -16.11
C VAL A 70 -5.14 -18.09 -17.59
N LYS A 71 -6.15 -17.81 -18.41
CA LYS A 71 -6.06 -17.96 -19.88
C LYS A 71 -5.70 -16.61 -20.51
N VAL A 72 -4.60 -16.60 -21.25
CA VAL A 72 -4.12 -15.42 -21.99
C VAL A 72 -3.73 -15.85 -23.41
N GLY A 73 -4.34 -15.25 -24.41
CA GLY A 73 -3.99 -15.56 -25.82
C GLY A 73 -4.16 -17.03 -26.20
N GLY A 74 -5.13 -17.74 -25.64
CA GLY A 74 -5.39 -19.16 -25.87
C GLY A 74 -4.49 -20.14 -25.09
N LYS A 75 -3.50 -19.64 -24.34
CA LYS A 75 -2.65 -20.44 -23.43
C LYS A 75 -3.11 -20.26 -21.99
N THR A 76 -2.88 -21.28 -21.19
CA THR A 76 -3.13 -21.24 -19.74
C THR A 76 -1.82 -21.06 -19.00
N TYR A 77 -1.81 -20.14 -18.04
CA TYR A 77 -0.65 -19.83 -17.22
C TYR A 77 -0.98 -20.03 -15.73
N LYS A 78 0.02 -20.49 -15.00
CA LYS A 78 0.06 -20.47 -13.53
C LYS A 78 0.72 -19.19 -13.06
N PHE A 79 0.64 -18.91 -11.75
CA PHE A 79 1.40 -17.84 -11.12
C PHE A 79 2.43 -18.41 -10.13
N ASP A 80 3.53 -17.70 -9.98
CA ASP A 80 4.46 -17.83 -8.86
C ASP A 80 4.94 -16.44 -8.43
N ILE A 81 5.57 -16.32 -7.24
CA ILE A 81 5.97 -15.04 -6.67
C ILE A 81 7.43 -15.07 -6.22
N ILE A 82 8.22 -14.10 -6.68
CA ILE A 82 9.53 -13.80 -6.11
C ILE A 82 9.33 -12.83 -4.95
N TYR A 83 9.76 -13.24 -3.75
CA TYR A 83 9.71 -12.41 -2.56
C TYR A 83 11.09 -11.91 -2.16
N TYR A 84 11.13 -10.65 -1.72
CA TYR A 84 12.27 -10.07 -1.01
C TYR A 84 11.79 -9.43 0.30
N ASP A 85 12.63 -9.54 1.34
CA ASP A 85 12.39 -8.89 2.62
C ASP A 85 12.83 -7.42 2.57
N ASP A 86 11.88 -6.50 2.73
CA ASP A 86 12.15 -5.05 2.77
C ASP A 86 12.59 -4.57 4.16
N GLU A 87 12.63 -5.46 5.15
CA GLU A 87 13.05 -5.17 6.52
C GLU A 87 12.27 -4.02 7.17
N SER A 88 11.04 -3.77 6.70
CA SER A 88 10.20 -2.63 7.12
C SER A 88 10.84 -1.26 6.82
N ASN A 89 11.73 -1.19 5.83
CA ASN A 89 12.49 -0.01 5.44
C ASN A 89 12.11 0.48 4.04
N SER A 90 11.67 1.72 3.94
CA SER A 90 11.19 2.30 2.68
C SER A 90 12.27 2.41 1.59
N GLY A 91 13.52 2.73 1.97
CA GLY A 91 14.63 2.79 1.02
C GLY A 91 14.96 1.41 0.45
N ARG A 92 14.96 0.37 1.32
CA ARG A 92 15.18 -1.00 0.91
C ARG A 92 14.04 -1.52 0.03
N ALA A 93 12.80 -1.24 0.40
CA ALA A 93 11.64 -1.60 -0.42
C ALA A 93 11.74 -1.03 -1.85
N ALA A 94 12.16 0.24 -1.98
CA ALA A 94 12.40 0.87 -3.27
C ALA A 94 13.50 0.15 -4.08
N GLN A 95 14.66 -0.12 -3.46
CA GLN A 95 15.77 -0.85 -4.10
C GLN A 95 15.35 -2.25 -4.55
N LEU A 96 14.57 -2.95 -3.74
CA LEU A 96 14.09 -4.30 -4.07
C LEU A 96 13.05 -4.29 -5.20
N ALA A 97 12.20 -3.26 -5.26
CA ALA A 97 11.30 -3.07 -6.40
C ALA A 97 12.07 -2.85 -7.71
N GLU A 98 13.12 -2.02 -7.69
CA GLU A 98 14.01 -1.86 -8.84
C GLU A 98 14.69 -3.18 -9.24
N ARG A 99 15.18 -3.95 -8.27
CA ARG A 99 15.78 -5.26 -8.51
C ARG A 99 14.79 -6.21 -9.17
N LEU A 100 13.58 -6.37 -8.60
CA LEU A 100 12.53 -7.21 -9.16
C LEU A 100 12.23 -6.86 -10.61
N ILE A 101 12.16 -5.57 -10.93
CA ILE A 101 11.83 -5.10 -12.28
C ILE A 101 13.02 -5.23 -13.23
N LYS A 102 14.21 -4.74 -12.82
CA LYS A 102 15.35 -4.58 -13.73
C LYS A 102 16.25 -5.81 -13.82
N GLN A 103 16.38 -6.58 -12.72
CA GLN A 103 17.26 -7.75 -12.68
C GLN A 103 16.46 -9.06 -12.80
N ASP A 104 15.38 -9.21 -12.04
CA ASP A 104 14.55 -10.40 -12.08
C ASP A 104 13.53 -10.38 -13.23
N GLY A 105 13.31 -9.23 -13.87
CA GLY A 105 12.48 -9.08 -15.08
C GLY A 105 10.98 -9.22 -14.86
N VAL A 106 10.48 -9.07 -13.62
CA VAL A 106 9.03 -9.13 -13.35
C VAL A 106 8.30 -7.96 -14.02
N LYS A 107 7.06 -8.21 -14.46
CA LYS A 107 6.21 -7.22 -15.13
C LYS A 107 4.91 -6.95 -14.37
N TYR A 108 4.71 -7.59 -13.25
CA TYR A 108 3.58 -7.40 -12.37
C TYR A 108 4.07 -7.43 -10.92
N MET A 109 3.68 -6.43 -10.14
CA MET A 109 4.07 -6.30 -8.74
C MET A 109 2.86 -6.47 -7.83
N LEU A 110 3.10 -7.10 -6.70
CA LEU A 110 2.20 -7.08 -5.55
C LEU A 110 2.75 -6.08 -4.53
N GLY A 111 1.89 -5.26 -3.96
CA GLY A 111 2.29 -4.20 -3.06
C GLY A 111 2.80 -4.71 -1.71
N PRO A 112 3.58 -3.88 -0.99
CA PRO A 112 4.05 -4.19 0.36
C PRO A 112 2.96 -3.95 1.41
N TYR A 113 3.24 -4.33 2.66
CA TYR A 113 2.46 -3.82 3.78
C TYR A 113 2.81 -2.36 4.05
N SER A 114 1.80 -1.57 4.41
CA SER A 114 1.78 -0.15 4.77
C SER A 114 1.83 0.87 3.62
N SER A 115 1.11 1.96 3.83
CA SER A 115 1.09 3.11 2.91
C SER A 115 2.47 3.75 2.73
N GLY A 116 3.33 3.71 3.77
CA GLY A 116 4.68 4.27 3.70
C GLY A 116 5.59 3.50 2.75
N LEU A 117 5.53 2.18 2.77
CA LEU A 117 6.31 1.32 1.87
C LEU A 117 5.75 1.37 0.44
N THR A 118 4.43 1.35 0.29
CA THR A 118 3.77 1.54 -1.01
C THR A 118 4.17 2.87 -1.65
N LYS A 119 4.22 3.96 -0.86
CA LYS A 119 4.67 5.27 -1.33
C LYS A 119 6.11 5.27 -1.85
N ALA A 120 6.97 4.42 -1.32
CA ALA A 120 8.35 4.30 -1.79
C ALA A 120 8.46 3.49 -3.09
N ILE A 121 7.61 2.47 -3.28
CA ILE A 121 7.63 1.59 -4.46
C ILE A 121 6.86 2.20 -5.64
N ALA A 122 5.74 2.85 -5.39
CA ALA A 122 4.83 3.33 -6.43
C ALA A 122 5.49 4.20 -7.53
N PRO A 123 6.41 5.14 -7.23
CA PRO A 123 7.11 5.88 -8.29
C PRO A 123 7.92 4.98 -9.22
N ILE A 124 8.51 3.91 -8.69
CA ILE A 124 9.36 2.98 -9.45
C ILE A 124 8.52 2.14 -10.40
N THR A 125 7.39 1.62 -9.93
CA THR A 125 6.45 0.87 -10.77
C THR A 125 5.81 1.77 -11.82
N GLU A 126 5.50 3.03 -11.50
CA GLU A 126 4.97 4.03 -12.43
C GLU A 126 5.96 4.34 -13.55
N GLU A 127 7.22 4.68 -13.20
CA GLU A 127 8.29 5.00 -14.17
C GLU A 127 8.53 3.84 -15.15
N ASN A 128 8.53 2.62 -14.63
CA ASN A 128 8.76 1.42 -15.43
C ASN A 128 7.47 0.87 -16.10
N LYS A 129 6.32 1.51 -15.91
CA LYS A 129 5.01 1.09 -16.43
C LYS A 129 4.65 -0.34 -16.01
N ILE A 130 4.95 -0.68 -14.77
CA ILE A 130 4.69 -2.00 -14.17
C ILE A 130 3.43 -1.89 -13.28
N PRO A 131 2.35 -2.59 -13.60
CA PRO A 131 1.18 -2.64 -12.74
C PRO A 131 1.53 -3.19 -11.35
N MET A 132 1.13 -2.46 -10.32
CA MET A 132 1.22 -2.91 -8.93
C MET A 132 -0.18 -2.98 -8.33
N VAL A 133 -0.57 -4.17 -7.86
CA VAL A 133 -1.80 -4.37 -7.10
C VAL A 133 -1.48 -4.22 -5.62
N GLU A 134 -2.08 -3.24 -4.99
CA GLU A 134 -1.87 -2.88 -3.59
C GLU A 134 -3.04 -3.35 -2.73
N ALA A 135 -2.76 -4.12 -1.71
CA ALA A 135 -3.75 -4.69 -0.80
C ALA A 135 -3.61 -4.20 0.66
N ASN A 136 -2.62 -3.35 0.97
CA ASN A 136 -2.31 -2.94 2.34
C ASN A 136 -1.94 -1.45 2.48
N GLY A 137 -1.76 -0.73 1.37
CA GLY A 137 -1.48 0.70 1.36
C GLY A 137 -2.75 1.53 1.19
N ALA A 138 -3.43 1.84 2.28
CA ALA A 138 -4.77 2.42 2.25
C ALA A 138 -4.81 3.96 2.20
N SER A 139 -3.68 4.67 2.35
CA SER A 139 -3.68 6.13 2.36
C SER A 139 -4.13 6.71 1.02
N ARG A 140 -5.12 7.63 1.06
CA ARG A 140 -5.59 8.39 -0.12
C ARG A 140 -4.45 9.10 -0.84
N SER A 141 -3.44 9.54 -0.10
CA SER A 141 -2.29 10.25 -0.65
C SER A 141 -1.51 9.44 -1.70
N LEU A 142 -1.67 8.13 -1.74
CA LEU A 142 -1.12 7.25 -2.78
C LEU A 142 -1.84 7.44 -4.12
N PHE A 143 -3.15 7.67 -4.09
CA PHE A 143 -4.03 7.69 -5.27
C PHE A 143 -4.33 9.10 -5.79
N THR A 144 -3.81 10.14 -5.13
CA THR A 144 -3.92 11.54 -5.58
C THR A 144 -2.71 12.02 -6.39
N LYS A 145 -1.73 11.15 -6.64
CA LYS A 145 -0.51 11.44 -7.42
C LYS A 145 -0.68 11.30 -8.93
N GLY A 146 -1.81 10.78 -9.39
CA GLY A 146 -2.06 10.53 -10.81
C GLY A 146 -1.34 9.31 -11.36
N TYR A 147 -0.90 8.38 -10.51
CA TYR A 147 -0.32 7.10 -10.94
C TYR A 147 -1.30 6.29 -11.78
N LYS A 148 -0.83 5.73 -12.88
CA LYS A 148 -1.60 4.92 -13.82
C LYS A 148 -1.40 3.42 -13.60
N TYR A 149 -0.35 3.05 -12.88
CA TYR A 149 0.07 1.66 -12.67
C TYR A 149 -0.07 1.21 -11.21
N LEU A 150 -0.71 2.00 -10.35
CA LEU A 150 -1.04 1.64 -8.97
C LEU A 150 -2.55 1.37 -8.84
N PHE A 151 -2.91 0.17 -8.40
CA PHE A 151 -4.28 -0.29 -8.24
C PHE A 151 -4.51 -0.78 -6.82
N ALA A 152 -5.51 -0.22 -6.12
CA ALA A 152 -5.90 -0.66 -4.79
C ALA A 152 -7.09 -1.62 -4.82
N VAL A 153 -7.08 -2.60 -3.91
CA VAL A 153 -8.18 -3.55 -3.70
C VAL A 153 -8.73 -3.48 -2.27
N LEU A 154 -8.63 -2.31 -1.65
CA LEU A 154 -9.08 -2.04 -0.28
C LEU A 154 -9.72 -0.65 -0.18
N SER A 155 -10.50 -0.41 0.88
CA SER A 155 -11.08 0.90 1.17
C SER A 155 -10.00 1.92 1.52
N PRO A 156 -10.18 3.20 1.18
CA PRO A 156 -9.28 4.27 1.63
C PRO A 156 -9.27 4.40 3.16
N ALA A 157 -8.11 4.70 3.73
CA ALA A 157 -7.91 4.74 5.18
C ALA A 157 -8.81 5.74 5.93
N ASN A 158 -9.20 6.83 5.29
CA ASN A 158 -10.13 7.80 5.88
C ASN A 158 -11.53 7.22 6.17
N GLN A 159 -11.89 6.09 5.56
CA GLN A 159 -13.17 5.42 5.81
C GLN A 159 -13.12 4.39 6.95
N TYR A 160 -11.95 4.12 7.52
CA TYR A 160 -11.80 2.99 8.45
C TYR A 160 -12.53 3.18 9.77
N LEU A 161 -12.47 4.36 10.38
CA LEU A 161 -13.04 4.61 11.71
C LEU A 161 -14.18 5.64 11.73
N GLU A 162 -14.61 6.16 10.58
CA GLU A 162 -15.75 7.08 10.51
C GLU A 162 -17.05 6.43 11.01
N VAL A 163 -17.27 5.14 10.66
CA VAL A 163 -18.46 4.38 11.10
C VAL A 163 -18.47 4.18 12.62
N ALA A 164 -17.32 4.15 13.28
CA ALA A 164 -17.25 4.07 14.73
C ALA A 164 -17.81 5.35 15.38
N ILE A 165 -17.56 6.50 14.77
CA ILE A 165 -18.15 7.79 15.25
C ILE A 165 -19.66 7.80 15.03
N ASP A 166 -20.13 7.35 13.88
CA ASP A 166 -21.56 7.23 13.60
C ASP A 166 -22.27 6.34 14.63
N LEU A 167 -21.67 5.18 14.95
CA LEU A 167 -22.20 4.27 15.97
C LEU A 167 -22.22 4.91 17.37
N ALA A 168 -21.18 5.69 17.73
CA ALA A 168 -21.15 6.38 19.01
C ALA A 168 -22.26 7.44 19.11
N VAL A 169 -22.47 8.20 18.03
CA VAL A 169 -23.57 9.17 17.93
C VAL A 169 -24.92 8.50 18.00
N GLU A 170 -25.13 7.38 17.32
CA GLU A 170 -26.37 6.60 17.40
C GLU A 170 -26.66 6.17 18.86
N LYS A 171 -25.64 5.62 19.53
CA LYS A 171 -25.74 5.22 20.95
C LYS A 171 -26.01 6.39 21.88
N ASN A 172 -25.58 7.59 21.52
CA ASN A 172 -25.84 8.85 22.26
C ASN A 172 -27.20 9.49 21.88
N GLY A 173 -28.11 8.75 21.30
CA GLY A 173 -29.43 9.24 20.90
C GLY A 173 -29.39 10.25 19.74
N GLY A 174 -28.44 10.13 18.85
CA GLY A 174 -28.27 11.01 17.68
C GLY A 174 -27.57 12.33 17.97
N LYS A 175 -27.04 12.53 19.17
CA LYS A 175 -26.33 13.74 19.56
C LYS A 175 -24.82 13.56 19.37
N GLY A 176 -24.11 14.63 19.02
CA GLY A 176 -22.65 14.63 18.94
C GLY A 176 -22.00 14.14 20.23
N VAL A 177 -20.81 13.54 20.08
CA VAL A 177 -20.03 12.93 21.17
C VAL A 177 -18.68 13.62 21.33
N LYS A 178 -18.06 13.45 22.51
CA LYS A 178 -16.70 13.91 22.77
C LYS A 178 -15.70 12.83 22.33
N ILE A 179 -14.81 13.18 21.43
CA ILE A 179 -13.82 12.29 20.83
C ILE A 179 -12.43 12.63 21.34
N ALA A 180 -11.76 11.65 21.93
CA ALA A 180 -10.32 11.68 22.08
C ALA A 180 -9.70 10.84 20.96
N MET A 181 -8.69 11.36 20.28
CA MET A 181 -7.97 10.57 19.29
C MET A 181 -6.46 10.67 19.46
N ALA A 182 -5.78 9.56 19.19
CA ALA A 182 -4.35 9.43 19.16
C ALA A 182 -3.94 8.68 17.90
N PHE A 183 -2.95 9.17 17.17
CA PHE A 183 -2.56 8.57 15.90
C PHE A 183 -1.06 8.61 15.68
N GLU A 184 -0.51 7.54 15.11
CA GLU A 184 0.90 7.48 14.69
C GLU A 184 1.18 8.46 13.55
N GLN A 185 2.38 9.06 13.54
CA GLN A 185 2.77 10.03 12.52
C GLN A 185 3.22 9.34 11.22
N ASP A 186 2.33 8.60 10.58
CA ASP A 186 2.51 8.00 9.26
C ASP A 186 1.34 8.32 8.33
N ALA A 187 1.50 8.00 7.05
CA ALA A 187 0.51 8.37 6.03
C ALA A 187 -0.84 7.66 6.21
N PHE A 188 -0.84 6.42 6.69
CA PHE A 188 -2.06 5.65 6.95
C PHE A 188 -2.84 6.25 8.12
N SER A 189 -2.19 6.39 9.28
CA SER A 189 -2.81 6.88 10.51
C SER A 189 -3.31 8.32 10.37
N GLN A 190 -2.62 9.15 9.59
CA GLN A 190 -3.08 10.50 9.31
C GLN A 190 -4.34 10.54 8.45
N ASP A 191 -4.46 9.64 7.46
CA ASP A 191 -5.70 9.58 6.68
C ASP A 191 -6.88 9.04 7.50
N VAL A 192 -6.65 8.06 8.39
CA VAL A 192 -7.67 7.63 9.36
C VAL A 192 -8.13 8.79 10.23
N ARG A 193 -7.17 9.59 10.76
CA ARG A 193 -7.47 10.79 11.52
C ARG A 193 -8.36 11.77 10.75
N LEU A 194 -8.04 12.02 9.47
CA LEU A 194 -8.84 12.91 8.64
C LEU A 194 -10.30 12.42 8.51
N GLY A 195 -10.51 11.12 8.34
CA GLY A 195 -11.85 10.55 8.31
C GLY A 195 -12.62 10.74 9.64
N VAL A 196 -11.92 10.63 10.77
CA VAL A 196 -12.53 10.92 12.10
C VAL A 196 -12.89 12.41 12.22
N VAL A 197 -12.03 13.32 11.72
CA VAL A 197 -12.32 14.78 11.69
C VAL A 197 -13.56 15.06 10.83
N ASP A 198 -13.59 14.52 9.61
CA ASP A 198 -14.73 14.67 8.70
C ASP A 198 -16.04 14.13 9.34
N ALA A 199 -15.96 12.98 10.03
CA ALA A 199 -17.11 12.41 10.75
C ALA A 199 -17.54 13.27 11.95
N ALA A 200 -16.59 13.82 12.70
CA ALA A 200 -16.89 14.71 13.82
C ALA A 200 -17.61 15.98 13.36
N GLU A 201 -17.13 16.63 12.29
CA GLU A 201 -17.78 17.79 11.69
C GLU A 201 -19.21 17.47 11.20
N ARG A 202 -19.38 16.35 10.49
CA ARG A 202 -20.67 15.90 9.94
C ARG A 202 -21.70 15.58 11.02
N THR A 203 -21.27 15.07 12.16
CA THR A 203 -22.15 14.61 13.25
C THR A 203 -22.34 15.66 14.36
N GLY A 204 -21.64 16.79 14.30
CA GLY A 204 -21.61 17.79 15.39
C GLY A 204 -20.91 17.27 16.65
N SER A 205 -19.98 16.34 16.50
CA SER A 205 -19.14 15.82 17.58
C SER A 205 -17.93 16.72 17.84
N GLU A 206 -17.39 16.67 19.04
CA GLU A 206 -16.26 17.51 19.45
C GLU A 206 -14.98 16.68 19.63
N ILE A 207 -13.90 17.07 18.95
CA ILE A 207 -12.59 16.48 19.17
C ILE A 207 -11.91 17.22 20.32
N ILE A 208 -11.86 16.60 21.50
CA ILE A 208 -11.30 17.18 22.73
C ILE A 208 -9.83 16.83 22.96
N ILE A 209 -9.34 15.76 22.31
CA ILE A 209 -7.94 15.36 22.30
C ILE A 209 -7.58 14.95 20.86
N ASP A 210 -6.45 15.48 20.34
CA ASP A 210 -5.90 15.16 19.02
C ASP A 210 -4.37 14.97 19.16
N ASP A 211 -3.96 13.82 19.70
CA ASP A 211 -2.59 13.54 20.05
C ASP A 211 -1.83 12.84 18.91
N LYS A 212 -0.70 13.45 18.54
CA LYS A 212 0.26 12.86 17.60
C LYS A 212 1.25 11.99 18.35
N LEU A 213 1.29 10.72 17.98
CA LEU A 213 2.19 9.74 18.57
C LEU A 213 3.38 9.47 17.62
N PRO A 214 4.53 9.02 18.13
CA PRO A 214 5.63 8.58 17.28
C PRO A 214 5.20 7.49 16.31
N LYS A 215 5.93 7.34 15.17
CA LYS A 215 5.65 6.28 14.16
C LYS A 215 5.69 4.85 14.67
N GLU A 216 6.27 4.64 15.83
CA GLU A 216 6.24 3.38 16.57
C GLU A 216 5.70 3.69 17.94
N LEU A 217 4.42 3.46 18.13
CA LEU A 217 3.78 3.66 19.41
C LEU A 217 4.33 2.65 20.43
N ASN A 218 5.10 3.16 21.40
CA ASN A 218 5.63 2.36 22.49
C ASN A 218 5.02 2.77 23.84
N ASP A 219 4.45 3.96 23.94
CA ASP A 219 3.87 4.49 25.17
C ASP A 219 2.73 5.47 24.85
N MET A 220 1.61 5.32 25.56
CA MET A 220 0.43 6.20 25.52
C MET A 220 0.10 6.81 26.89
N ALA A 221 0.91 6.62 27.92
CA ALA A 221 0.57 7.01 29.28
C ALA A 221 0.14 8.47 29.40
N ALA A 222 0.83 9.37 28.71
CA ALA A 222 0.49 10.79 28.70
C ALA A 222 -0.89 11.08 28.08
N THR A 223 -1.20 10.45 26.95
CA THR A 223 -2.51 10.55 26.28
C THR A 223 -3.60 9.94 27.16
N LEU A 224 -3.36 8.76 27.74
CA LEU A 224 -4.34 8.11 28.61
C LEU A 224 -4.61 8.88 29.92
N ALA A 225 -3.62 9.60 30.44
CA ALA A 225 -3.82 10.52 31.56
C ALA A 225 -4.78 11.67 31.17
N LYS A 226 -4.65 12.25 29.97
CA LYS A 226 -5.60 13.25 29.46
C LYS A 226 -7.00 12.66 29.26
N VAL A 227 -7.08 11.43 28.70
CA VAL A 227 -8.36 10.73 28.50
C VAL A 227 -9.09 10.56 29.85
N LYS A 228 -8.39 10.11 30.90
CA LYS A 228 -8.97 10.01 32.25
C LYS A 228 -9.47 11.34 32.79
N ALA A 229 -8.74 12.43 32.53
CA ALA A 229 -9.09 13.76 33.01
C ALA A 229 -10.27 14.38 32.28
N THR A 230 -10.45 14.08 30.99
CA THR A 230 -11.45 14.71 30.13
C THR A 230 -12.70 13.87 29.89
N ASN A 231 -12.62 12.58 30.21
CA ASN A 231 -13.72 11.62 30.14
C ASN A 231 -14.48 11.66 28.78
N PRO A 232 -13.83 11.30 27.66
CA PRO A 232 -14.44 11.29 26.35
C PRO A 232 -15.45 10.14 26.21
N ASP A 233 -16.39 10.29 25.29
CA ASP A 233 -17.34 9.22 24.93
C ASP A 233 -16.68 8.15 24.06
N VAL A 234 -15.68 8.56 23.25
CA VAL A 234 -14.94 7.69 22.34
C VAL A 234 -13.46 7.96 22.41
N LEU A 235 -12.65 6.91 22.53
CA LEU A 235 -11.22 6.96 22.25
C LEU A 235 -10.93 6.29 20.91
N VAL A 236 -10.35 7.03 20.00
CA VAL A 236 -9.85 6.54 18.70
C VAL A 236 -8.34 6.41 18.76
N VAL A 237 -7.83 5.22 18.43
CA VAL A 237 -6.38 4.99 18.32
C VAL A 237 -6.06 4.47 16.94
N SER A 238 -5.26 5.22 16.18
CA SER A 238 -4.85 4.80 14.84
C SER A 238 -3.34 4.62 14.74
N GLY A 239 -2.95 3.45 14.28
CA GLY A 239 -1.56 3.02 14.11
C GLY A 239 -1.48 1.64 13.49
N HIS A 240 -0.37 0.98 13.77
CA HIS A 240 -0.14 -0.40 13.32
C HIS A 240 -0.29 -1.38 14.48
N SER A 241 -0.34 -2.70 14.17
CA SER A 241 -0.66 -3.76 15.14
C SER A 241 0.13 -3.69 16.45
N LYS A 242 1.42 -3.33 16.40
CA LYS A 242 2.24 -3.20 17.63
C LYS A 242 1.74 -2.05 18.50
N GLY A 243 1.41 -0.90 17.88
CA GLY A 243 0.87 0.26 18.58
C GLY A 243 -0.50 -0.04 19.20
N ALA A 244 -1.37 -0.71 18.45
CA ALA A 244 -2.68 -1.14 18.92
C ALA A 244 -2.58 -2.03 20.18
N LEU A 245 -1.71 -3.04 20.16
CA LEU A 245 -1.47 -3.90 21.32
C LEU A 245 -0.91 -3.14 22.53
N THR A 246 -0.01 -2.16 22.29
CA THR A 246 0.49 -1.29 23.36
C THR A 246 -0.63 -0.45 23.96
N ALA A 247 -1.48 0.13 23.13
CA ALA A 247 -2.63 0.92 23.57
C ALA A 247 -3.58 0.09 24.46
N ILE A 248 -4.00 -1.09 24.00
CA ILE A 248 -4.91 -1.98 24.76
C ILE A 248 -4.30 -2.34 26.10
N ARG A 249 -3.03 -2.73 26.13
CA ARG A 249 -2.33 -3.09 27.36
C ARG A 249 -2.31 -1.93 28.35
N GLN A 250 -1.89 -0.73 27.93
CA GLN A 250 -1.80 0.44 28.81
C GLN A 250 -3.18 0.95 29.27
N ILE A 251 -4.20 0.89 28.42
CA ILE A 251 -5.58 1.16 28.82
C ILE A 251 -5.99 0.27 30.00
N SER A 252 -5.69 -1.03 29.92
CA SER A 252 -5.97 -2.00 31.00
C SER A 252 -5.12 -1.74 32.23
N GLU A 253 -3.80 -1.59 32.09
CA GLU A 253 -2.85 -1.35 33.22
C GLU A 253 -3.18 -0.07 33.98
N MET A 254 -3.57 0.99 33.26
CA MET A 254 -3.91 2.28 33.84
C MET A 254 -5.38 2.36 34.28
N GLN A 255 -6.16 1.31 34.09
CA GLN A 255 -7.59 1.26 34.42
C GLN A 255 -8.34 2.49 33.84
N VAL A 256 -8.16 2.74 32.54
CA VAL A 256 -8.85 3.81 31.84
C VAL A 256 -10.22 3.30 31.42
N ASP A 257 -11.27 3.86 32.02
CA ASP A 257 -12.64 3.56 31.62
C ASP A 257 -13.02 4.42 30.41
N ILE A 258 -13.42 3.74 29.35
CA ILE A 258 -13.78 4.36 28.06
C ILE A 258 -15.06 3.71 27.57
N PRO A 259 -16.16 4.48 27.37
CA PRO A 259 -17.42 3.94 26.89
C PRO A 259 -17.28 3.25 25.52
N MET A 260 -16.41 3.77 24.64
CA MET A 260 -16.13 3.19 23.35
C MET A 260 -14.67 3.36 22.93
N LEU A 261 -14.02 2.26 22.56
CA LEU A 261 -12.69 2.23 21.97
C LEU A 261 -12.79 1.83 20.50
N ALA A 262 -12.24 2.64 19.61
CA ALA A 262 -12.15 2.37 18.17
C ALA A 262 -10.67 2.33 17.73
N MET A 263 -10.26 1.26 17.01
CA MET A 263 -8.86 1.04 16.63
C MET A 263 -8.74 0.43 15.24
#